data_6122c1d58d81ad4a90c259e0763ad7b2
#
_entry.id   6122c1d58d81ad4a90c259e0763ad7b2
#
_cell.length_a   1.000
_cell.length_b   1.000
_cell.length_c   1.000
_cell.angle_alpha   90.00
_cell.angle_beta   90.00
_cell.angle_gamma   90.00
#
_symmetry.space_group_name_H-M   'P 1'
#
loop_
_entity.id
_entity.type
_entity.pdbx_description
1 polymer ?
#
loop_
_entity_poly.entity_id
_entity_poly.type
_entity_poly.pdbx_seq_one_letter_code
_entity_poly.pdbx_strand_id
1 'polypeptide(L)'
;MPRPIRYRMQRMRLLQYNIRYAVGAGASMHVPLPGAGYVLGNKNVLPEITRFIKSVDPDIVGLIEVDSGSIRSRRINQAEKIAADLGMNTSYQSKYGEKSLNKMLPIVRKQGNAFMAAARVHGEKFHYFDTGIKRLIIELEMDEYAVLLVHLSLKYRHRHLQLRHLYDLIQGIEKPVVVAGDFNTFWGEDEIYLFMKAAGLTSANVDSLPTYPSRAPRKELDFVLFQDGIEVTNFEIADVRLSDHLPLICDFELR
;
A
#
# COMPACT_ATOMS: atom_id res chain seq x y z
N MET A 1 -43.50 -6.97 16.51
CA MET A 1 -42.44 -6.17 15.82
C MET A 1 -41.17 -7.02 15.81
N PRO A 2 -40.60 -7.38 14.67
CA PRO A 2 -39.31 -8.06 14.62
C PRO A 2 -38.24 -7.14 15.19
N ARG A 3 -37.37 -7.68 16.05
CA ARG A 3 -36.20 -6.93 16.58
C ARG A 3 -35.28 -6.58 15.40
N PRO A 4 -34.71 -5.37 15.32
CA PRO A 4 -33.74 -5.05 14.31
C PRO A 4 -32.55 -6.02 14.46
N ILE A 5 -32.17 -6.66 13.36
CA ILE A 5 -30.94 -7.45 13.27
C ILE A 5 -29.82 -6.46 13.52
N ARG A 6 -29.23 -6.47 14.70
CA ARG A 6 -27.96 -5.78 14.96
C ARG A 6 -26.91 -6.51 14.13
N TYR A 7 -26.58 -6.01 12.96
CA TYR A 7 -25.34 -6.36 12.30
C TYR A 7 -24.24 -6.08 13.30
N ARG A 8 -23.56 -7.13 13.73
CA ARG A 8 -22.36 -6.99 14.56
C ARG A 8 -21.35 -6.28 13.66
N MET A 9 -21.05 -5.00 13.95
CA MET A 9 -20.04 -4.24 13.23
C MET A 9 -18.77 -5.08 13.24
N GLN A 10 -18.33 -5.53 12.07
CA GLN A 10 -17.15 -6.36 11.96
C GLN A 10 -15.95 -5.45 11.94
N ARG A 11 -15.14 -5.50 13.00
CA ARG A 11 -13.85 -4.81 13.04
C ARG A 11 -12.95 -5.43 12.00
N MET A 12 -12.35 -4.60 11.16
CA MET A 12 -11.41 -4.97 10.12
C MET A 12 -10.03 -4.43 10.45
N ARG A 13 -8.99 -5.23 10.24
CA ARG A 13 -7.59 -4.83 10.40
C ARG A 13 -6.89 -4.77 9.06
N LEU A 14 -6.47 -3.56 8.68
CA LEU A 14 -5.64 -3.29 7.51
C LEU A 14 -4.18 -3.13 7.93
N LEU A 15 -3.28 -3.85 7.28
CA LEU A 15 -1.84 -3.62 7.33
C LEU A 15 -1.38 -3.07 5.97
N GLN A 16 -0.76 -1.89 5.96
CA GLN A 16 -0.09 -1.31 4.79
C GLN A 16 1.42 -1.31 5.02
N TYR A 17 2.20 -1.78 4.04
CA TYR A 17 3.64 -1.81 4.16
C TYR A 17 4.37 -1.69 2.81
N ASN A 18 5.22 -0.69 2.66
CA ASN A 18 6.20 -0.64 1.58
C ASN A 18 7.39 -1.53 1.95
N ILE A 19 7.49 -2.72 1.35
CA ILE A 19 8.48 -3.75 1.71
C ILE A 19 9.80 -3.61 0.93
N ARG A 20 9.92 -2.61 0.06
CA ARG A 20 11.14 -2.35 -0.72
C ARG A 20 11.70 -3.64 -1.35
N TYR A 21 10.85 -4.43 -1.97
CA TYR A 21 11.23 -5.72 -2.60
C TYR A 21 11.94 -6.70 -1.65
N ALA A 22 11.73 -6.58 -0.33
CA ALA A 22 12.39 -7.36 0.73
C ALA A 22 13.94 -7.34 0.67
N VAL A 23 14.52 -6.19 0.30
CA VAL A 23 15.98 -6.00 0.31
C VAL A 23 16.52 -5.50 1.65
N GLY A 24 15.63 -5.12 2.57
CA GLY A 24 15.97 -4.67 3.92
C GLY A 24 16.19 -3.17 4.05
N ALA A 25 16.33 -2.70 5.30
CA ALA A 25 16.52 -1.29 5.68
C ALA A 25 17.98 -0.79 5.56
N GLY A 26 18.86 -1.45 4.83
CA GLY A 26 20.29 -1.17 4.76
C GLY A 26 20.64 0.22 4.22
N ALA A 27 21.63 0.88 4.83
CA ALA A 27 22.12 2.21 4.44
C ALA A 27 22.80 2.26 3.06
N SER A 28 23.19 1.12 2.49
CA SER A 28 23.96 1.03 1.23
C SER A 28 23.18 1.44 -0.02
N MET A 29 21.92 1.88 0.13
CA MET A 29 21.05 2.25 -0.99
C MET A 29 20.84 3.75 -1.16
N HIS A 30 21.55 4.58 -0.42
CA HIS A 30 21.61 6.02 -0.66
C HIS A 30 22.72 6.41 -1.66
N VAL A 31 23.46 5.42 -2.19
CA VAL A 31 24.40 5.64 -3.27
C VAL A 31 23.60 5.82 -4.57
N PRO A 32 23.74 6.96 -5.28
CA PRO A 32 22.93 7.31 -6.45
C PRO A 32 23.30 6.53 -7.72
N LEU A 33 23.88 5.35 -7.61
CA LEU A 33 24.15 4.48 -8.75
C LEU A 33 22.91 3.66 -9.08
N PRO A 34 22.22 3.93 -10.23
CA PRO A 34 21.09 3.14 -10.66
C PRO A 34 21.51 1.68 -10.83
N GLY A 35 21.08 0.80 -9.91
CA GLY A 35 21.23 -0.66 -10.03
C GLY A 35 22.12 -1.36 -9.01
N ALA A 36 23.06 -0.72 -8.33
CA ALA A 36 24.03 -1.41 -7.46
C ALA A 36 23.43 -1.96 -6.15
N GLY A 37 22.43 -1.31 -5.56
CA GLY A 37 21.79 -1.75 -4.30
C GLY A 37 20.59 -2.68 -4.50
N TYR A 38 20.10 -2.81 -5.74
CA TYR A 38 18.92 -3.63 -6.07
C TYR A 38 19.25 -5.10 -6.34
N VAL A 39 20.51 -5.48 -6.42
CA VAL A 39 20.94 -6.81 -6.89
C VAL A 39 21.20 -7.81 -5.77
N LEU A 40 21.50 -7.35 -4.56
CA LEU A 40 21.86 -8.22 -3.43
C LEU A 40 20.81 -8.14 -2.32
N GLY A 41 19.66 -8.81 -2.49
CA GLY A 41 18.67 -8.97 -1.42
C GLY A 41 19.20 -9.83 -0.27
N ASN A 42 18.95 -9.42 0.98
CA ASN A 42 19.23 -10.24 2.15
C ASN A 42 18.24 -11.40 2.20
N LYS A 43 18.74 -12.64 2.25
CA LYS A 43 17.94 -13.88 2.16
C LYS A 43 16.87 -14.04 3.24
N ASN A 44 17.00 -13.33 4.36
CA ASN A 44 16.17 -13.54 5.55
C ASN A 44 15.05 -12.51 5.69
N VAL A 45 15.05 -11.43 4.91
CA VAL A 45 14.10 -10.31 5.10
C VAL A 45 12.66 -10.72 4.75
N LEU A 46 12.43 -11.43 3.64
CA LEU A 46 11.09 -11.85 3.23
C LEU A 46 10.42 -12.75 4.27
N PRO A 47 11.08 -13.80 4.82
CA PRO A 47 10.51 -14.61 5.89
C PRO A 47 10.24 -13.82 7.18
N GLU A 48 11.05 -12.81 7.50
CA GLU A 48 10.83 -11.94 8.67
C GLU A 48 9.62 -11.03 8.46
N ILE A 49 9.48 -10.44 7.27
CA ILE A 49 8.28 -9.68 6.88
C ILE A 49 7.04 -10.55 7.00
N THR A 50 7.06 -11.77 6.45
CA THR A 50 5.93 -12.70 6.52
C THR A 50 5.57 -13.03 7.97
N ARG A 51 6.58 -13.29 8.81
CA ARG A 51 6.36 -13.57 10.24
C ARG A 51 5.74 -12.37 10.97
N PHE A 52 6.21 -11.16 10.68
CA PHE A 52 5.63 -9.95 11.22
C PHE A 52 4.17 -9.79 10.78
N ILE A 53 3.86 -9.89 9.49
CA ILE A 53 2.48 -9.80 8.99
C ILE A 53 1.60 -10.84 9.70
N LYS A 54 2.08 -12.08 9.83
CA LYS A 54 1.35 -13.13 10.54
C LYS A 54 1.10 -12.81 12.01
N SER A 55 2.03 -12.14 12.68
CA SER A 55 1.85 -11.74 14.09
C SER A 55 0.86 -10.61 14.28
N VAL A 56 0.64 -9.78 13.27
CA VAL A 56 -0.38 -8.72 13.26
C VAL A 56 -1.78 -9.29 13.05
N ASP A 57 -1.88 -10.44 12.36
CA ASP A 57 -3.14 -11.12 12.01
C ASP A 57 -4.15 -10.19 11.33
N PRO A 58 -3.77 -9.56 10.18
CA PRO A 58 -4.62 -8.61 9.50
C PRO A 58 -5.67 -9.30 8.63
N ASP A 59 -6.83 -8.66 8.44
CA ASP A 59 -7.86 -9.07 7.48
C ASP A 59 -7.50 -8.68 6.05
N ILE A 60 -6.80 -7.54 5.89
CA ILE A 60 -6.37 -6.98 4.61
C ILE A 60 -4.90 -6.56 4.72
N VAL A 61 -4.10 -6.93 3.72
CA VAL A 61 -2.69 -6.55 3.60
C VAL A 61 -2.44 -5.83 2.29
N GLY A 62 -2.02 -4.58 2.35
CA GLY A 62 -1.55 -3.80 1.20
C GLY A 62 -0.02 -3.73 1.17
N LEU A 63 0.60 -4.39 0.21
CA LEU A 63 2.05 -4.38 0.03
C LEU A 63 2.46 -3.53 -1.16
N ILE A 64 3.43 -2.66 -0.92
CA ILE A 64 4.04 -1.79 -1.93
C ILE A 64 5.48 -2.22 -2.18
N GLU A 65 5.95 -2.04 -3.40
CA GLU A 65 7.28 -2.47 -3.85
C GLU A 65 7.50 -3.98 -3.67
N VAL A 66 6.62 -4.76 -4.28
CA VAL A 66 6.69 -6.22 -4.31
C VAL A 66 7.39 -6.69 -5.60
N ASP A 67 8.17 -7.77 -5.52
CA ASP A 67 8.82 -8.42 -6.66
C ASP A 67 8.08 -9.70 -7.05
N SER A 68 7.63 -9.80 -8.31
CA SER A 68 6.89 -10.97 -8.83
C SER A 68 7.77 -12.02 -9.49
N GLY A 69 8.99 -12.23 -8.99
CA GLY A 69 9.88 -13.27 -9.47
C GLY A 69 10.96 -12.79 -10.45
N SER A 70 11.60 -11.65 -10.15
CA SER A 70 12.83 -11.25 -10.83
C SER A 70 14.04 -12.10 -10.37
N ILE A 71 15.19 -11.89 -11.02
CA ILE A 71 16.46 -12.53 -10.61
C ILE A 71 16.82 -12.12 -9.18
N ARG A 72 16.50 -10.88 -8.77
CA ARG A 72 16.72 -10.35 -7.42
C ARG A 72 16.00 -11.16 -6.34
N SER A 73 14.73 -11.49 -6.56
CA SER A 73 13.92 -12.33 -5.67
C SER A 73 14.13 -13.83 -5.88
N ARG A 74 15.15 -14.23 -6.68
CA ARG A 74 15.41 -15.62 -7.05
C ARG A 74 14.23 -16.29 -7.75
N ARG A 75 13.51 -15.53 -8.57
CA ARG A 75 12.30 -15.96 -9.27
C ARG A 75 11.12 -16.29 -8.33
N ILE A 76 11.19 -15.87 -7.06
CA ILE A 76 10.08 -16.00 -6.11
C ILE A 76 9.14 -14.82 -6.32
N ASN A 77 7.86 -15.08 -6.54
CA ASN A 77 6.80 -14.07 -6.42
C ASN A 77 6.54 -13.83 -4.93
N GLN A 78 6.95 -12.67 -4.45
CA GLN A 78 6.88 -12.33 -3.02
C GLN A 78 5.43 -12.26 -2.52
N ALA A 79 4.51 -11.71 -3.34
CA ALA A 79 3.10 -11.63 -2.98
C ALA A 79 2.46 -13.01 -2.81
N GLU A 80 2.63 -13.89 -3.81
CA GLU A 80 2.11 -15.26 -3.76
C GLU A 80 2.70 -16.05 -2.58
N LYS A 81 4.00 -15.88 -2.33
CA LYS A 81 4.67 -16.57 -1.22
C LYS A 81 4.12 -16.13 0.13
N ILE A 82 3.96 -14.81 0.35
CA ILE A 82 3.39 -14.29 1.60
C ILE A 82 1.93 -14.74 1.74
N ALA A 83 1.12 -14.61 0.67
CA ALA A 83 -0.28 -15.00 0.69
C ALA A 83 -0.46 -16.49 1.03
N ALA A 84 0.35 -17.37 0.42
CA ALA A 84 0.33 -18.80 0.72
C ALA A 84 0.71 -19.11 2.19
N ASP A 85 1.71 -18.41 2.73
CA ASP A 85 2.14 -18.59 4.13
C ASP A 85 1.09 -18.07 5.14
N LEU A 86 0.25 -17.11 4.73
CA LEU A 86 -0.83 -16.52 5.53
C LEU A 86 -2.18 -17.24 5.32
N GLY A 87 -2.32 -18.04 4.27
CA GLY A 87 -3.60 -18.64 3.87
C GLY A 87 -4.61 -17.62 3.32
N MET A 88 -4.11 -16.52 2.73
CA MET A 88 -4.92 -15.44 2.16
C MET A 88 -5.01 -15.54 0.64
N ASN A 89 -6.09 -14.98 0.07
CA ASN A 89 -6.18 -14.71 -1.36
C ASN A 89 -5.30 -13.50 -1.70
N THR A 90 -4.72 -13.47 -2.90
CA THR A 90 -3.86 -12.35 -3.33
C THR A 90 -4.28 -11.79 -4.68
N SER A 91 -4.32 -10.46 -4.75
CA SER A 91 -4.43 -9.66 -5.97
C SER A 91 -3.10 -8.99 -6.22
N TYR A 92 -2.46 -9.34 -7.32
CA TYR A 92 -1.16 -8.81 -7.68
C TYR A 92 -1.15 -8.29 -9.12
N GLN A 93 -0.56 -7.11 -9.34
CA GLN A 93 -0.34 -6.58 -10.67
C GLN A 93 0.98 -5.80 -10.75
N SER A 94 1.59 -5.80 -11.93
CA SER A 94 2.77 -4.99 -12.24
C SER A 94 2.41 -3.51 -12.29
N LYS A 95 3.25 -2.66 -11.70
CA LYS A 95 3.08 -1.19 -11.72
C LYS A 95 3.22 -0.54 -13.09
N TYR A 96 3.58 -1.31 -14.12
CA TYR A 96 3.74 -0.82 -15.49
C TYR A 96 2.62 -1.34 -16.38
N GLY A 97 1.84 -0.43 -16.94
CA GLY A 97 0.83 -0.73 -17.96
C GLY A 97 1.43 -1.34 -19.22
N GLU A 98 0.61 -1.94 -20.08
CA GLU A 98 1.05 -2.72 -21.27
C GLU A 98 1.95 -1.95 -22.24
N LYS A 99 1.81 -0.63 -22.33
CA LYS A 99 2.55 0.24 -23.27
C LYS A 99 3.86 0.82 -22.69
N SER A 100 4.32 0.38 -21.52
CA SER A 100 5.51 0.97 -20.89
C SER A 100 6.82 0.36 -21.42
N LEU A 101 7.76 1.21 -21.88
CA LEU A 101 9.13 0.80 -22.26
C LEU A 101 9.90 0.11 -21.12
N ASN A 102 9.56 0.40 -19.88
CA ASN A 102 10.17 -0.22 -18.69
C ASN A 102 9.89 -1.72 -18.57
N LYS A 103 8.89 -2.25 -19.29
CA LYS A 103 8.66 -3.71 -19.40
C LYS A 103 9.82 -4.47 -20.05
N MET A 104 10.65 -3.80 -20.82
CA MET A 104 11.80 -4.44 -21.48
C MET A 104 12.94 -4.77 -20.52
N LEU A 105 12.98 -4.12 -19.33
CA LEU A 105 14.01 -4.37 -18.32
C LEU A 105 13.62 -5.55 -17.42
N PRO A 106 14.41 -6.65 -17.34
CA PRO A 106 14.02 -7.90 -16.67
C PRO A 106 13.62 -7.77 -15.20
N ILE A 107 14.29 -6.88 -14.45
CA ILE A 107 13.99 -6.64 -13.03
C ILE A 107 12.80 -5.70 -12.90
N VAL A 108 12.77 -4.62 -13.66
CA VAL A 108 11.78 -3.55 -13.53
C VAL A 108 10.37 -4.03 -13.87
N ARG A 109 10.21 -4.86 -14.90
CA ARG A 109 8.92 -5.44 -15.31
C ARG A 109 8.24 -6.30 -14.23
N LYS A 110 9.02 -6.80 -13.26
CA LYS A 110 8.56 -7.67 -12.16
C LYS A 110 8.26 -6.90 -10.88
N GLN A 111 8.28 -5.59 -10.90
CA GLN A 111 7.95 -4.74 -9.76
C GLN A 111 6.47 -4.38 -9.76
N GLY A 112 5.81 -4.48 -8.60
CA GLY A 112 4.40 -4.21 -8.47
C GLY A 112 3.98 -3.89 -7.05
N ASN A 113 2.67 -3.82 -6.87
CA ASN A 113 2.00 -3.75 -5.59
C ASN A 113 1.07 -4.96 -5.49
N ALA A 114 0.68 -5.34 -4.29
CA ALA A 114 -0.21 -6.47 -4.06
C ALA A 114 -1.17 -6.18 -2.91
N PHE A 115 -2.42 -6.60 -3.07
CA PHE A 115 -3.33 -6.81 -1.97
C PHE A 115 -3.43 -8.29 -1.63
N MET A 116 -3.67 -8.57 -0.34
CA MET A 116 -4.07 -9.88 0.16
C MET A 116 -5.25 -9.66 1.10
N ALA A 117 -6.24 -10.54 1.03
CA ALA A 117 -7.39 -10.46 1.90
C ALA A 117 -7.77 -11.86 2.40
N ALA A 118 -8.05 -11.95 3.72
CA ALA A 118 -8.68 -13.11 4.33
C ALA A 118 -10.20 -13.07 4.13
N ALA A 119 -10.78 -11.85 4.08
CA ALA A 119 -12.19 -11.61 3.85
C ALA A 119 -12.59 -11.85 2.37
N ARG A 120 -13.88 -12.06 2.15
CA ARG A 120 -14.42 -12.19 0.81
C ARG A 120 -14.32 -10.86 0.06
N VAL A 121 -13.57 -10.87 -1.04
CA VAL A 121 -13.48 -9.77 -2.00
C VAL A 121 -14.53 -10.02 -3.10
N HIS A 122 -15.40 -9.04 -3.37
CA HIS A 122 -16.42 -9.14 -4.43
C HIS A 122 -15.84 -8.88 -5.81
N GLY A 123 -14.87 -7.99 -5.90
CA GLY A 123 -14.23 -7.62 -7.15
C GLY A 123 -12.88 -6.99 -6.94
N GLU A 124 -12.05 -7.10 -7.96
CA GLU A 124 -10.74 -6.48 -8.05
C GLU A 124 -10.66 -5.67 -9.33
N LYS A 125 -10.25 -4.41 -9.22
CA LYS A 125 -10.03 -3.56 -10.38
C LYS A 125 -8.63 -2.97 -10.34
N PHE A 126 -8.01 -2.90 -11.52
CA PHE A 126 -6.68 -2.34 -11.69
C PHE A 126 -6.78 -1.08 -12.54
N HIS A 127 -6.47 0.06 -11.93
CA HIS A 127 -6.44 1.34 -12.60
C HIS A 127 -5.01 1.81 -12.78
N TYR A 128 -4.78 2.63 -13.79
CA TYR A 128 -3.45 3.13 -14.10
C TYR A 128 -3.49 4.64 -14.28
N PHE A 129 -2.67 5.34 -13.51
CA PHE A 129 -2.44 6.75 -13.75
C PHE A 129 -1.88 7.01 -15.16
N ASP A 130 -2.29 8.08 -15.79
CA ASP A 130 -1.82 8.46 -17.12
C ASP A 130 -0.36 8.93 -17.11
N THR A 131 0.13 9.40 -15.95
CA THR A 131 1.44 10.01 -15.79
C THR A 131 2.28 9.34 -14.70
N GLY A 132 3.60 9.49 -14.81
CA GLY A 132 4.56 8.97 -13.83
C GLY A 132 5.03 7.56 -14.14
N ILE A 133 5.95 7.06 -13.29
CA ILE A 133 6.51 5.70 -13.38
C ILE A 133 5.69 4.73 -12.52
N LYS A 134 5.27 5.17 -11.33
CA LYS A 134 4.41 4.44 -10.41
C LYS A 134 2.97 4.75 -10.79
N ARG A 135 2.29 3.84 -11.45
CA ARG A 135 0.99 4.12 -12.09
C ARG A 135 -0.15 3.25 -11.64
N LEU A 136 0.11 2.18 -10.93
CA LEU A 136 -0.90 1.20 -10.54
C LEU A 136 -1.67 1.66 -9.30
N ILE A 137 -2.99 1.61 -9.39
CA ILE A 137 -3.93 1.60 -8.28
C ILE A 137 -4.59 0.22 -8.28
N ILE A 138 -4.63 -0.43 -7.13
CA ILE A 138 -5.41 -1.65 -6.94
C ILE A 138 -6.64 -1.30 -6.12
N GLU A 139 -7.82 -1.60 -6.64
CA GLU A 139 -9.10 -1.46 -5.95
C GLU A 139 -9.60 -2.84 -5.55
N LEU A 140 -9.85 -3.02 -4.25
CA LEU A 140 -10.63 -4.15 -3.74
C LEU A 140 -12.05 -3.66 -3.43
N GLU A 141 -13.03 -4.29 -4.06
CA GLU A 141 -14.44 -4.07 -3.78
C GLU A 141 -14.91 -5.03 -2.71
N MET A 142 -15.27 -4.50 -1.55
CA MET A 142 -15.85 -5.24 -0.44
C MET A 142 -17.39 -5.10 -0.45
N ASP A 143 -18.09 -5.76 0.46
CA ASP A 143 -19.56 -5.67 0.54
C ASP A 143 -20.06 -4.24 0.69
N GLU A 144 -19.50 -3.49 1.64
CA GLU A 144 -20.02 -2.19 2.07
C GLU A 144 -19.02 -1.03 1.92
N TYR A 145 -17.77 -1.30 1.50
CA TYR A 145 -16.72 -0.31 1.29
C TYR A 145 -15.76 -0.75 0.18
N ALA A 146 -14.89 0.14 -0.23
CA ALA A 146 -13.78 -0.16 -1.15
C ALA A 146 -12.43 0.20 -0.54
N VAL A 147 -11.38 -0.53 -0.88
CA VAL A 147 -10.01 -0.23 -0.46
C VAL A 147 -9.15 0.01 -1.69
N LEU A 148 -8.49 1.16 -1.75
CA LEU A 148 -7.55 1.52 -2.80
C LEU A 148 -6.11 1.45 -2.28
N LEU A 149 -5.23 0.72 -2.96
CA LEU A 149 -3.79 0.73 -2.70
C LEU A 149 -3.08 1.55 -3.78
N VAL A 150 -2.36 2.58 -3.34
CA VAL A 150 -1.67 3.51 -4.22
C VAL A 150 -0.18 3.58 -3.92
N HIS A 151 0.62 3.87 -4.95
CA HIS A 151 2.01 4.21 -4.82
C HIS A 151 2.31 5.37 -5.76
N LEU A 152 2.36 6.60 -5.23
CA LEU A 152 2.47 7.81 -6.03
C LEU A 152 3.92 8.08 -6.45
N SER A 153 4.06 8.92 -7.47
CA SER A 153 5.36 9.28 -8.04
C SER A 153 6.19 10.13 -7.10
N LEU A 154 7.53 9.93 -7.13
CA LEU A 154 8.49 10.78 -6.43
C LEU A 154 8.50 12.23 -6.95
N LYS A 155 8.17 12.43 -8.24
CA LYS A 155 8.14 13.77 -8.84
C LYS A 155 6.85 14.49 -8.47
N TYR A 156 6.96 15.64 -7.79
CA TYR A 156 5.87 16.50 -7.35
C TYR A 156 4.80 16.74 -8.44
N ARG A 157 5.23 17.20 -9.63
CA ARG A 157 4.30 17.47 -10.74
C ARG A 157 3.47 16.25 -11.15
N HIS A 158 4.07 15.05 -11.14
CA HIS A 158 3.33 13.83 -11.46
C HIS A 158 2.38 13.45 -10.33
N ARG A 159 2.76 13.65 -9.05
CA ARG A 159 1.88 13.39 -7.90
C ARG A 159 0.61 14.23 -7.97
N HIS A 160 0.70 15.51 -8.28
CA HIS A 160 -0.48 16.36 -8.43
C HIS A 160 -1.47 15.85 -9.48
N LEU A 161 -0.98 15.42 -10.63
CA LEU A 161 -1.83 14.83 -11.66
C LEU A 161 -2.41 13.48 -11.22
N GLN A 162 -1.64 12.68 -10.47
CA GLN A 162 -2.09 11.42 -9.91
C GLN A 162 -3.14 11.61 -8.81
N LEU A 163 -2.98 12.61 -7.93
CA LEU A 163 -3.96 12.96 -6.91
C LEU A 163 -5.29 13.42 -7.53
N ARG A 164 -5.24 14.18 -8.63
CA ARG A 164 -6.45 14.54 -9.38
C ARG A 164 -7.15 13.31 -9.95
N HIS A 165 -6.41 12.43 -10.62
CA HIS A 165 -6.97 11.18 -11.16
C HIS A 165 -7.55 10.30 -10.04
N LEU A 166 -6.87 10.20 -8.90
CA LEU A 166 -7.34 9.46 -7.73
C LEU A 166 -8.63 10.07 -7.16
N TYR A 167 -8.73 11.40 -7.14
CA TYR A 167 -9.96 12.09 -6.79
C TYR A 167 -11.12 11.72 -7.72
N ASP A 168 -10.89 11.81 -9.05
CA ASP A 168 -11.91 11.47 -10.06
C ASP A 168 -12.36 10.00 -9.92
N LEU A 169 -11.43 9.07 -9.63
CA LEU A 169 -11.73 7.67 -9.37
C LEU A 169 -12.61 7.50 -8.12
N ILE A 170 -12.26 8.14 -7.01
CA ILE A 170 -13.01 8.06 -5.74
C ILE A 170 -14.42 8.58 -5.91
N GLN A 171 -14.62 9.67 -6.69
CA GLN A 171 -15.95 10.21 -6.96
C GLN A 171 -16.86 9.24 -7.74
N GLY A 172 -16.28 8.28 -8.44
CA GLY A 172 -17.01 7.22 -9.16
C GLY A 172 -17.38 6.00 -8.31
N ILE A 173 -16.93 5.94 -7.05
CA ILE A 173 -17.21 4.82 -6.14
C ILE A 173 -18.37 5.23 -5.21
N GLU A 174 -19.46 4.46 -5.23
CA GLU A 174 -20.67 4.77 -4.44
C GLU A 174 -20.56 4.40 -2.95
N LYS A 175 -19.57 3.56 -2.60
CA LYS A 175 -19.32 3.08 -1.24
C LYS A 175 -18.27 3.93 -0.54
N PRO A 176 -18.23 3.97 0.81
CA PRO A 176 -17.11 4.58 1.54
C PRO A 176 -15.76 3.98 1.14
N VAL A 177 -14.75 4.83 1.02
CA VAL A 177 -13.43 4.42 0.52
C VAL A 177 -12.37 4.54 1.60
N VAL A 178 -11.52 3.51 1.72
CA VAL A 178 -10.22 3.56 2.38
C VAL A 178 -9.13 3.67 1.31
N VAL A 179 -8.24 4.65 1.42
CA VAL A 179 -7.07 4.79 0.54
C VAL A 179 -5.82 4.55 1.38
N ALA A 180 -5.07 3.50 1.06
CA ALA A 180 -3.82 3.19 1.74
C ALA A 180 -2.65 3.20 0.76
N GLY A 181 -1.45 3.61 1.23
CA GLY A 181 -0.29 3.53 0.37
C GLY A 181 0.84 4.51 0.68
N ASP A 182 1.83 4.49 -0.21
CA ASP A 182 2.97 5.40 -0.20
C ASP A 182 2.69 6.59 -1.14
N PHE A 183 2.40 7.73 -0.55
CA PHE A 183 2.08 8.97 -1.26
C PHE A 183 3.33 9.76 -1.67
N ASN A 184 4.51 9.38 -1.18
CA ASN A 184 5.78 10.05 -1.50
C ASN A 184 5.78 11.57 -1.26
N THR A 185 5.14 12.05 -0.20
CA THR A 185 4.97 13.46 0.19
C THR A 185 6.26 14.07 0.75
N PHE A 186 7.36 14.03 -0.03
CA PHE A 186 8.68 14.48 0.43
C PHE A 186 8.74 15.97 0.79
N TRP A 187 7.82 16.79 0.29
CA TRP A 187 7.73 18.23 0.55
C TRP A 187 6.82 18.56 1.75
N GLY A 188 6.21 17.55 2.36
CA GLY A 188 5.34 17.64 3.51
C GLY A 188 3.92 17.17 3.22
N GLU A 189 3.16 16.97 4.29
CA GLU A 189 1.77 16.52 4.26
C GLU A 189 0.80 17.51 3.57
N ASP A 190 1.14 18.80 3.56
CA ASP A 190 0.37 19.84 2.84
C ASP A 190 0.16 19.49 1.36
N GLU A 191 1.03 18.64 0.78
CA GLU A 191 0.89 18.21 -0.61
C GLU A 191 -0.43 17.49 -0.90
N ILE A 192 -0.99 16.78 0.09
CA ILE A 192 -2.23 16.01 -0.08
C ILE A 192 -3.44 16.64 0.62
N TYR A 193 -3.24 17.74 1.35
CA TYR A 193 -4.31 18.38 2.12
C TYR A 193 -5.52 18.74 1.26
N LEU A 194 -5.31 19.42 0.13
CA LEU A 194 -6.39 19.80 -0.79
C LEU A 194 -7.10 18.58 -1.37
N PHE A 195 -6.36 17.54 -1.71
CA PHE A 195 -6.91 16.27 -2.18
C PHE A 195 -7.80 15.63 -1.12
N MET A 196 -7.31 15.53 0.13
CA MET A 196 -8.06 14.96 1.25
C MET A 196 -9.37 15.72 1.46
N LYS A 197 -9.31 17.05 1.51
CA LYS A 197 -10.51 17.90 1.70
C LYS A 197 -11.51 17.76 0.55
N ALA A 198 -11.03 17.75 -0.70
CA ALA A 198 -11.88 17.59 -1.87
C ALA A 198 -12.56 16.22 -1.93
N ALA A 199 -11.82 15.15 -1.60
CA ALA A 199 -12.32 13.78 -1.63
C ALA A 199 -13.08 13.34 -0.36
N GLY A 200 -13.24 14.23 0.64
CA GLY A 200 -13.88 13.89 1.91
C GLY A 200 -13.09 12.87 2.72
N LEU A 201 -11.75 12.90 2.64
CA LEU A 201 -10.87 11.96 3.31
C LEU A 201 -10.28 12.55 4.61
N THR A 202 -10.14 11.68 5.61
CA THR A 202 -9.47 11.96 6.88
C THR A 202 -8.30 11.00 7.04
N SER A 203 -7.18 11.46 7.62
CA SER A 203 -6.02 10.61 7.92
C SER A 203 -6.24 9.83 9.22
N ALA A 204 -5.90 8.52 9.21
CA ALA A 204 -5.84 7.71 10.43
C ALA A 204 -4.68 8.13 11.35
N ASN A 205 -3.60 8.68 10.78
CA ASN A 205 -2.47 9.23 11.50
C ASN A 205 -2.74 10.69 11.89
N VAL A 206 -3.53 10.89 12.94
CA VAL A 206 -3.97 12.23 13.38
C VAL A 206 -2.83 13.13 13.87
N ASP A 207 -1.73 12.52 14.33
CA ASP A 207 -0.55 13.21 14.87
C ASP A 207 0.54 13.44 13.81
N SER A 208 0.29 13.07 12.55
CA SER A 208 1.24 13.15 11.43
C SER A 208 2.62 12.54 11.77
N LEU A 209 2.62 11.41 12.45
CA LEU A 209 3.84 10.72 12.86
C LEU A 209 4.59 10.21 11.63
N PRO A 210 5.92 10.34 11.60
CA PRO A 210 6.72 9.98 10.43
C PRO A 210 6.85 8.47 10.25
N THR A 211 6.84 8.01 8.98
CA THR A 211 6.97 6.60 8.57
C THR A 211 8.32 6.30 7.90
N TYR A 212 9.05 7.34 7.46
CA TYR A 212 10.26 7.23 6.65
C TYR A 212 11.37 8.20 7.11
N PRO A 213 12.68 7.82 7.04
CA PRO A 213 13.17 6.46 6.88
C PRO A 213 13.01 5.65 8.18
N SER A 214 12.76 4.35 8.11
CA SER A 214 12.42 3.49 9.25
C SER A 214 13.42 3.53 10.42
N ARG A 215 14.70 3.78 10.14
CA ARG A 215 15.75 3.84 11.19
C ARG A 215 15.78 5.15 11.98
N ALA A 216 15.31 6.24 11.38
CA ALA A 216 15.21 7.55 11.99
C ALA A 216 14.07 8.34 11.32
N PRO A 217 12.82 8.05 11.65
CA PRO A 217 11.67 8.60 10.97
C PRO A 217 11.63 10.13 11.05
N ARG A 218 11.38 10.78 9.89
CA ARG A 218 11.35 12.25 9.77
C ARG A 218 10.27 12.74 8.81
N LYS A 219 9.69 11.85 8.01
CA LYS A 219 8.68 12.18 7.00
C LYS A 219 7.54 11.19 7.06
N GLU A 220 6.33 11.70 6.96
CA GLU A 220 5.15 10.91 6.73
C GLU A 220 5.00 10.72 5.22
N LEU A 221 5.25 9.53 4.71
CA LEU A 221 5.11 9.18 3.30
C LEU A 221 3.99 8.18 3.05
N ASP A 222 3.68 7.38 4.08
CA ASP A 222 2.68 6.32 4.04
C ASP A 222 1.43 6.78 4.78
N PHE A 223 0.27 6.57 4.17
CA PHE A 223 -1.01 7.02 4.70
C PHE A 223 -2.06 5.91 4.66
N VAL A 224 -2.97 5.97 5.63
CA VAL A 224 -4.29 5.34 5.58
C VAL A 224 -5.31 6.46 5.72
N LEU A 225 -6.05 6.72 4.65
CA LEU A 225 -7.06 7.75 4.55
C LEU A 225 -8.44 7.09 4.42
N PHE A 226 -9.47 7.67 5.03
CA PHE A 226 -10.81 7.10 5.02
C PHE A 226 -11.89 8.18 4.87
N GLN A 227 -13.01 7.82 4.26
CA GLN A 227 -14.20 8.66 4.12
C GLN A 227 -15.17 8.47 5.29
N ASP A 228 -16.14 9.39 5.41
CA ASP A 228 -17.28 9.23 6.30
C ASP A 228 -18.01 7.90 6.06
N GLY A 229 -18.55 7.30 7.13
CA GLY A 229 -19.08 5.94 7.11
C GLY A 229 -18.08 4.88 7.57
N ILE A 230 -16.79 5.26 7.72
CA ILE A 230 -15.75 4.42 8.30
C ILE A 230 -15.26 5.08 9.59
N GLU A 231 -15.18 4.29 10.67
CA GLU A 231 -14.63 4.72 11.95
C GLU A 231 -13.33 3.99 12.24
N VAL A 232 -12.23 4.73 12.34
CA VAL A 232 -10.94 4.17 12.78
C VAL A 232 -10.96 3.99 14.29
N THR A 233 -10.80 2.74 14.75
CA THR A 233 -10.84 2.39 16.16
C THR A 233 -9.44 2.26 16.78
N ASN A 234 -8.42 2.01 15.94
CA ASN A 234 -7.01 1.99 16.34
C ASN A 234 -6.11 2.28 15.15
N PHE A 235 -5.02 3.00 15.38
CA PHE A 235 -3.97 3.23 14.40
C PHE A 235 -2.60 3.10 15.05
N GLU A 236 -1.68 2.41 14.39
CA GLU A 236 -0.33 2.18 14.89
C GLU A 236 0.69 2.23 13.74
N ILE A 237 1.80 2.90 13.96
CA ILE A 237 3.01 2.78 13.15
C ILE A 237 3.94 1.83 13.88
N ALA A 238 4.06 0.59 13.39
CA ALA A 238 4.85 -0.44 14.06
C ALA A 238 6.35 -0.20 13.88
N ASP A 239 7.15 -0.24 14.97
CA ASP A 239 8.62 -0.09 14.92
C ASP A 239 9.30 -1.35 14.38
N VAL A 240 8.99 -1.69 13.13
CA VAL A 240 9.54 -2.84 12.40
C VAL A 240 10.43 -2.35 11.26
N ARG A 241 11.73 -2.53 11.38
CA ARG A 241 12.76 -1.97 10.51
C ARG A 241 13.27 -2.96 9.47
N LEU A 242 12.36 -3.71 8.84
CA LEU A 242 12.66 -4.69 7.78
C LEU A 242 12.66 -4.07 6.38
N SER A 243 12.19 -2.82 6.26
CA SER A 243 12.24 -1.97 5.07
C SER A 243 12.74 -0.58 5.45
N ASP A 244 12.91 0.32 4.48
CA ASP A 244 13.16 1.74 4.73
C ASP A 244 11.90 2.53 5.11
N HIS A 245 10.71 1.95 4.98
CA HIS A 245 9.45 2.45 5.52
C HIS A 245 9.06 1.67 6.78
N LEU A 246 8.25 2.28 7.65
CA LEU A 246 7.58 1.61 8.75
C LEU A 246 6.19 1.15 8.31
N PRO A 247 5.71 -0.03 8.78
CA PRO A 247 4.37 -0.50 8.46
C PRO A 247 3.30 0.23 9.25
N LEU A 248 2.13 0.44 8.61
CA LEU A 248 0.93 0.99 9.22
C LEU A 248 -0.07 -0.12 9.51
N ILE A 249 -0.63 -0.10 10.71
CA ILE A 249 -1.71 -1.00 11.14
C ILE A 249 -2.91 -0.11 11.49
N CYS A 250 -4.06 -0.37 10.87
CA CYS A 250 -5.28 0.40 11.07
C CYS A 250 -6.45 -0.56 11.31
N ASP A 251 -7.07 -0.43 12.48
CA ASP A 251 -8.32 -1.11 12.77
C ASP A 251 -9.47 -0.15 12.54
N PHE A 252 -10.50 -0.58 11.83
CA PHE A 252 -11.67 0.23 11.53
C PHE A 252 -12.96 -0.59 11.52
N GLU A 253 -14.07 0.09 11.66
CA GLU A 253 -15.43 -0.44 11.59
C GLU A 253 -16.27 0.43 10.66
N LEU A 254 -17.36 -0.12 10.12
CA LEU A 254 -18.36 0.65 9.38
C LEU A 254 -19.38 1.24 10.35
N ARG A 255 -19.77 2.49 10.14
CA ARG A 255 -20.80 3.17 10.92
C ARG A 255 -22.21 2.87 10.41
#